data_d777722e504644359b9f4d6fdaa68098
#
_entry.id   d777722e504644359b9f4d6fdaa68098
#
_cell.length_a   1.000
_cell.length_b   1.000
_cell.length_c   1.000
_cell.angle_alpha   90.00
_cell.angle_beta   90.00
_cell.angle_gamma   90.00
#
_symmetry.space_group_name_H-M   'P 1'
#
loop_
_entity.id
_entity.type
_entity.pdbx_description
1 polymer ?
#
loop_
_entity_poly.entity_id
_entity_poly.type
_entity_poly.pdbx_seq_one_letter_code
_entity_poly.pdbx_strand_id
1 'polypeptide(L)'
;MITAILLAAGQSKRLFNQNKLTKNYKGKPLINHAVQSIIKSKIEKLIIVLGFEYLKVNKKINKNKKIKFVINHNYTRGISSSIKCGLKKISNKSDGFIIVQADMPKISKNILNKLYKEIKTNKKEIFVPIKNNKIGNPIGFKLSMINQLKKISGNRGAKFIIKRNKSKIKYIRTKSLGIFKDIDLNKDFNS
;
A
#
# COMPACT_ATOMS: atom_id res chain seq x y z
N MET A 1 -17.64 3.28 0.33
CA MET A 1 -16.44 3.81 -0.34
C MET A 1 -15.19 3.13 0.21
N ILE A 2 -14.25 2.72 -0.64
CA ILE A 2 -12.96 2.12 -0.22
C ILE A 2 -11.82 3.02 -0.68
N THR A 3 -10.87 3.25 0.22
CA THR A 3 -9.70 4.10 -0.02
C THR A 3 -8.41 3.26 -0.03
N ALA A 4 -7.54 3.44 -1.02
CA ALA A 4 -6.17 2.92 -0.93
C ALA A 4 -5.27 3.91 -0.20
N ILE A 5 -4.38 3.39 0.65
CA ILE A 5 -3.25 4.12 1.24
C ILE A 5 -1.99 3.57 0.59
N LEU A 6 -1.36 4.37 -0.27
CA LEU A 6 -0.08 4.02 -0.91
C LEU A 6 1.08 4.56 -0.07
N LEU A 7 1.87 3.67 0.50
CA LEU A 7 3.02 4.02 1.33
C LEU A 7 4.23 4.33 0.43
N ALA A 8 4.58 5.60 0.32
CA ALA A 8 5.64 6.13 -0.54
C ALA A 8 6.63 7.03 0.22
N ALA A 9 6.78 6.81 1.54
CA ALA A 9 7.60 7.67 2.42
C ALA A 9 8.99 7.09 2.75
N GLY A 10 9.33 5.90 2.23
CA GLY A 10 10.56 5.17 2.58
C GLY A 10 11.84 5.82 2.07
N GLN A 11 12.94 5.67 2.84
CA GLN A 11 14.25 6.29 2.56
C GLN A 11 15.08 5.60 1.49
N SER A 12 14.68 4.43 0.99
CA SER A 12 15.46 3.65 -0.02
C SER A 12 16.91 3.38 0.38
N LYS A 13 17.19 3.14 1.68
CA LYS A 13 18.56 3.07 2.28
C LYS A 13 19.55 2.15 1.54
N ARG A 14 19.04 1.13 0.82
CA ARG A 14 19.85 0.16 0.08
C ARG A 14 20.26 0.64 -1.32
N LEU A 15 19.75 1.78 -1.76
CA LEU A 15 20.00 2.38 -3.06
C LEU A 15 20.71 3.71 -2.86
N PHE A 16 22.00 3.68 -2.56
CA PHE A 16 22.87 4.83 -2.29
C PHE A 16 22.35 6.14 -2.89
N ASN A 17 21.87 7.06 -2.01
CA ASN A 17 21.44 8.44 -2.31
C ASN A 17 20.38 8.66 -3.39
N GLN A 18 19.63 7.63 -3.83
CA GLN A 18 18.55 7.78 -4.80
C GLN A 18 17.23 7.21 -4.29
N ASN A 19 16.15 7.97 -4.45
CA ASN A 19 14.82 7.47 -4.13
C ASN A 19 14.36 6.46 -5.20
N LYS A 20 14.28 5.18 -4.83
CA LYS A 20 13.88 4.10 -5.76
C LYS A 20 12.56 4.36 -6.48
N LEU A 21 11.64 5.09 -5.85
CA LEU A 21 10.30 5.35 -6.39
C LEU A 21 10.32 6.27 -7.63
N THR A 22 11.39 7.09 -7.77
CA THR A 22 11.57 7.99 -8.92
C THR A 22 12.34 7.35 -10.06
N LYS A 23 13.02 6.22 -9.83
CA LYS A 23 13.79 5.51 -10.88
C LYS A 23 12.85 4.89 -11.91
N ASN A 24 13.32 4.84 -13.14
CA ASN A 24 12.59 4.18 -14.23
C ASN A 24 12.61 2.65 -14.01
N TYR A 25 11.43 2.06 -14.05
CA TYR A 25 11.22 0.61 -14.09
C TYR A 25 10.26 0.32 -15.22
N LYS A 26 10.72 -0.47 -16.23
CA LYS A 26 9.88 -0.83 -17.39
C LYS A 26 9.14 0.36 -18.01
N GLY A 27 9.90 1.41 -18.38
CA GLY A 27 9.41 2.56 -19.14
C GLY A 27 8.77 3.70 -18.35
N LYS A 28 8.66 3.62 -17.01
CA LYS A 28 8.09 4.70 -16.19
C LYS A 28 8.60 4.66 -14.74
N PRO A 29 8.48 5.78 -13.97
CA PRO A 29 8.85 5.79 -12.56
C PRO A 29 8.20 4.66 -11.78
N LEU A 30 8.97 3.99 -10.91
CA LEU A 30 8.53 2.81 -10.16
C LEU A 30 7.18 3.01 -9.46
N ILE A 31 6.98 4.16 -8.80
CA ILE A 31 5.73 4.47 -8.09
C ILE A 31 4.50 4.44 -9.01
N ASN A 32 4.66 4.81 -10.29
CA ASN A 32 3.53 4.93 -11.21
C ASN A 32 2.91 3.58 -11.59
N HIS A 33 3.63 2.47 -11.39
CA HIS A 33 3.05 1.13 -11.57
C HIS A 33 1.94 0.87 -10.56
N ALA A 34 2.20 1.09 -9.26
CA ALA A 34 1.21 0.93 -8.20
C ALA A 34 0.08 1.97 -8.33
N VAL A 35 0.42 3.24 -8.58
CA VAL A 35 -0.57 4.32 -8.79
C VAL A 35 -1.53 3.97 -9.92
N GLN A 36 -1.04 3.56 -11.09
CA GLN A 36 -1.90 3.21 -12.23
C GLN A 36 -2.78 1.99 -11.95
N SER A 37 -2.24 0.96 -11.27
CA SER A 37 -3.03 -0.21 -10.89
C SER A 37 -4.19 0.16 -9.97
N ILE A 38 -3.97 1.09 -9.02
CA ILE A 38 -5.01 1.57 -8.10
C ILE A 38 -6.03 2.42 -8.87
N ILE A 39 -5.58 3.37 -9.70
CA ILE A 39 -6.48 4.24 -10.49
C ILE A 39 -7.39 3.44 -11.41
N LYS A 40 -6.85 2.38 -12.07
CA LYS A 40 -7.59 1.48 -12.97
C LYS A 40 -8.49 0.48 -12.24
N SER A 41 -8.42 0.40 -10.90
CA SER A 41 -9.26 -0.48 -10.09
C SER A 41 -10.59 0.17 -9.70
N LYS A 42 -11.46 -0.59 -9.01
CA LYS A 42 -12.73 -0.10 -8.46
C LYS A 42 -12.57 0.80 -7.22
N ILE A 43 -11.35 0.99 -6.72
CA ILE A 43 -11.06 1.86 -5.57
C ILE A 43 -11.40 3.31 -5.90
N GLU A 44 -12.14 3.96 -5.00
CA GLU A 44 -12.69 5.28 -5.25
C GLU A 44 -11.72 6.40 -4.89
N LYS A 45 -10.86 6.22 -3.88
CA LYS A 45 -9.89 7.23 -3.43
C LYS A 45 -8.50 6.63 -3.24
N LEU A 46 -7.47 7.42 -3.52
CA LEU A 46 -6.08 7.08 -3.32
C LEU A 46 -5.40 8.15 -2.47
N ILE A 47 -4.94 7.78 -1.29
CA ILE A 47 -4.09 8.60 -0.42
C ILE A 47 -2.65 8.15 -0.63
N ILE A 48 -1.80 9.04 -1.14
CA ILE A 48 -0.36 8.78 -1.29
C ILE A 48 0.37 9.42 -0.12
N VAL A 49 0.99 8.59 0.71
CA VAL A 49 1.77 9.04 1.86
C VAL A 49 3.22 9.21 1.42
N LEU A 50 3.63 10.46 1.28
CA LEU A 50 4.98 10.87 0.91
C LEU A 50 5.84 11.13 2.16
N GLY A 51 7.17 11.10 2.02
CA GLY A 51 8.11 11.37 3.11
C GLY A 51 9.49 11.76 2.57
N PHE A 52 10.43 10.83 2.54
CA PHE A 52 11.77 11.08 1.99
C PHE A 52 11.69 11.61 0.55
N GLU A 53 12.36 12.73 0.28
CA GLU A 53 12.38 13.43 -1.02
C GLU A 53 10.96 13.63 -1.63
N TYR A 54 9.99 13.99 -0.79
CA TYR A 54 8.58 14.06 -1.18
C TYR A 54 8.33 14.94 -2.41
N LEU A 55 9.07 16.04 -2.59
CA LEU A 55 8.94 16.91 -3.77
C LEU A 55 9.33 16.18 -5.06
N LYS A 56 10.45 15.42 -5.04
CA LYS A 56 10.91 14.65 -6.18
C LYS A 56 9.91 13.55 -6.56
N VAL A 57 9.40 12.82 -5.55
CA VAL A 57 8.42 11.75 -5.77
C VAL A 57 7.10 12.32 -6.30
N ASN A 58 6.61 13.42 -5.72
CA ASN A 58 5.36 14.06 -6.14
C ASN A 58 5.40 14.52 -7.60
N LYS A 59 6.52 15.12 -8.03
CA LYS A 59 6.71 15.57 -9.44
C LYS A 59 6.63 14.43 -10.46
N LYS A 60 6.88 13.17 -10.06
CA LYS A 60 6.82 12.00 -10.95
C LYS A 60 5.42 11.38 -11.07
N ILE A 61 4.45 11.82 -10.27
CA ILE A 61 3.10 11.25 -10.24
C ILE A 61 2.17 12.09 -11.09
N ASN A 62 1.49 11.46 -12.06
CA ASN A 62 0.50 12.16 -12.87
C ASN A 62 -0.73 12.53 -12.02
N LYS A 63 -1.22 13.76 -12.21
CA LYS A 63 -2.45 14.25 -11.53
C LYS A 63 -3.65 13.37 -11.89
N ASN A 64 -4.47 13.07 -10.89
CA ASN A 64 -5.72 12.35 -11.06
C ASN A 64 -6.69 12.72 -9.93
N LYS A 65 -7.99 12.88 -10.25
CA LYS A 65 -9.03 13.28 -9.28
C LYS A 65 -9.19 12.33 -8.08
N LYS A 66 -8.79 11.08 -8.20
CA LYS A 66 -8.83 10.11 -7.10
C LYS A 66 -7.71 10.34 -6.08
N ILE A 67 -6.63 11.06 -6.44
CA ILE A 67 -5.41 11.18 -5.64
C ILE A 67 -5.50 12.32 -4.65
N LYS A 68 -5.12 12.03 -3.39
CA LYS A 68 -4.82 12.99 -2.36
C LYS A 68 -3.43 12.71 -1.79
N PHE A 69 -2.57 13.72 -1.75
CA PHE A 69 -1.25 13.60 -1.15
C PHE A 69 -1.29 13.96 0.32
N VAL A 70 -0.45 13.32 1.11
CA VAL A 70 -0.19 13.63 2.52
C VAL A 70 1.29 13.43 2.81
N ILE A 71 1.89 14.39 3.51
CA ILE A 71 3.33 14.35 3.85
C ILE A 71 3.46 13.80 5.27
N ASN A 72 4.28 12.75 5.42
CA ASN A 72 4.69 12.22 6.72
C ASN A 72 6.07 12.77 7.08
N HIS A 73 6.16 13.84 7.86
CA HIS A 73 7.43 14.40 8.34
C HIS A 73 8.16 13.45 9.31
N ASN A 74 7.45 12.50 9.92
CA ASN A 74 7.99 11.53 10.85
C ASN A 74 8.35 10.18 10.18
N TYR A 75 8.64 10.16 8.87
CA TYR A 75 8.91 8.92 8.12
C TYR A 75 10.09 8.11 8.67
N THR A 76 11.05 8.75 9.32
CA THR A 76 12.21 8.10 9.98
C THR A 76 11.82 7.20 11.15
N ARG A 77 10.63 7.41 11.75
CA ARG A 77 10.09 6.60 12.86
C ARG A 77 9.54 5.24 12.40
N GLY A 78 9.77 4.84 11.16
CA GLY A 78 9.39 3.55 10.59
C GLY A 78 8.02 3.56 9.91
N ILE A 79 7.68 2.42 9.30
CA ILE A 79 6.49 2.25 8.44
C ILE A 79 5.17 2.56 9.18
N SER A 80 5.11 2.34 10.49
CA SER A 80 3.92 2.62 11.29
C SER A 80 3.53 4.10 11.26
N SER A 81 4.50 5.01 11.22
CA SER A 81 4.25 6.46 11.13
C SER A 81 3.54 6.81 9.83
N SER A 82 3.95 6.20 8.71
CA SER A 82 3.33 6.40 7.39
C SER A 82 1.93 5.81 7.33
N ILE A 83 1.70 4.63 7.91
CA ILE A 83 0.36 4.05 8.02
C ILE A 83 -0.56 5.00 8.80
N LYS A 84 -0.14 5.46 9.99
CA LYS A 84 -0.93 6.40 10.81
C LYS A 84 -1.23 7.71 10.07
N CYS A 85 -0.26 8.24 9.33
CA CYS A 85 -0.43 9.45 8.54
C CYS A 85 -1.54 9.27 7.49
N GLY A 86 -1.54 8.15 6.76
CA GLY A 86 -2.60 7.81 5.80
C GLY A 86 -3.96 7.59 6.46
N LEU A 87 -4.00 6.87 7.58
CA LEU A 87 -5.24 6.58 8.32
C LEU A 87 -5.97 7.84 8.81
N LYS A 88 -5.25 8.92 9.15
CA LYS A 88 -5.85 10.21 9.54
C LYS A 88 -6.70 10.84 8.42
N LYS A 89 -6.51 10.42 7.17
CA LYS A 89 -7.22 10.97 5.99
C LYS A 89 -8.34 10.05 5.50
N ILE A 90 -8.56 8.90 6.13
CA ILE A 90 -9.70 8.03 5.84
C ILE A 90 -10.99 8.68 6.37
N SER A 91 -12.02 8.70 5.54
CA SER A 91 -13.34 9.18 5.93
C SER A 91 -14.04 8.18 6.85
N ASN A 92 -14.73 8.67 7.87
CA ASN A 92 -15.56 7.85 8.76
C ASN A 92 -16.75 7.18 8.02
N LYS A 93 -17.08 7.67 6.82
CA LYS A 93 -18.09 7.09 5.94
C LYS A 93 -17.53 6.00 5.01
N SER A 94 -16.26 5.59 5.18
CA SER A 94 -15.64 4.52 4.39
C SER A 94 -16.07 3.15 4.91
N ASP A 95 -16.25 2.18 4.02
CA ASP A 95 -16.46 0.76 4.39
C ASP A 95 -15.15 0.11 4.86
N GLY A 96 -14.02 0.62 4.33
CA GLY A 96 -12.70 0.12 4.65
C GLY A 96 -11.60 0.74 3.79
N PHE A 97 -10.41 0.17 3.86
CA PHE A 97 -9.24 0.66 3.16
C PHE A 97 -8.25 -0.46 2.81
N ILE A 98 -7.36 -0.16 1.87
CA ILE A 98 -6.32 -1.10 1.42
C ILE A 98 -4.97 -0.42 1.58
N ILE A 99 -4.03 -1.07 2.28
CA ILE A 99 -2.65 -0.60 2.41
C ILE A 99 -1.82 -1.22 1.30
N VAL A 100 -1.20 -0.37 0.48
CA VAL A 100 -0.38 -0.75 -0.68
C VAL A 100 1.02 -0.19 -0.50
N GLN A 101 2.05 -0.94 -0.86
CA GLN A 101 3.44 -0.47 -0.89
C GLN A 101 3.77 0.08 -2.29
N ALA A 102 4.44 1.23 -2.36
CA ALA A 102 4.72 1.91 -3.63
C ALA A 102 5.82 1.24 -4.46
N ASP A 103 6.63 0.41 -3.83
CA ASP A 103 7.74 -0.35 -4.43
C ASP A 103 7.34 -1.73 -4.98
N MET A 104 6.04 -2.03 -5.03
CA MET A 104 5.51 -3.27 -5.58
C MET A 104 4.85 -3.07 -6.96
N PRO A 105 5.63 -2.99 -8.05
CA PRO A 105 5.12 -2.63 -9.38
C PRO A 105 4.20 -3.70 -9.99
N LYS A 106 4.29 -4.94 -9.54
CA LYS A 106 3.51 -6.08 -10.07
C LYS A 106 2.15 -6.28 -9.39
N ILE A 107 1.74 -5.35 -8.50
CA ILE A 107 0.37 -5.35 -7.96
C ILE A 107 -0.62 -5.04 -9.08
N SER A 108 -1.53 -5.98 -9.35
CA SER A 108 -2.51 -5.83 -10.44
C SER A 108 -3.83 -5.24 -9.96
N LYS A 109 -4.57 -4.59 -10.88
CA LYS A 109 -5.96 -4.14 -10.63
C LYS A 109 -6.87 -5.30 -10.19
N ASN A 110 -6.60 -6.53 -10.65
CA ASN A 110 -7.44 -7.68 -10.34
C ASN A 110 -7.37 -8.05 -8.85
N ILE A 111 -6.19 -8.06 -8.23
CA ILE A 111 -6.08 -8.34 -6.79
C ILE A 111 -6.70 -7.20 -5.96
N LEU A 112 -6.55 -5.95 -6.41
CA LEU A 112 -7.19 -4.78 -5.78
C LEU A 112 -8.72 -4.88 -5.85
N ASN A 113 -9.27 -5.30 -6.99
CA ASN A 113 -10.71 -5.49 -7.16
C ASN A 113 -11.26 -6.67 -6.33
N LYS A 114 -10.48 -7.76 -6.17
CA LYS A 114 -10.85 -8.85 -5.25
C LYS A 114 -10.92 -8.35 -3.81
N LEU A 115 -9.89 -7.62 -3.35
CA LEU A 115 -9.90 -7.00 -2.02
C LEU A 115 -11.08 -6.03 -1.86
N TYR A 116 -11.34 -5.18 -2.85
CA TYR A 116 -12.48 -4.26 -2.87
C TYR A 116 -13.80 -5.02 -2.64
N LYS A 117 -14.04 -6.09 -3.42
CA LYS A 117 -15.25 -6.91 -3.29
C LYS A 117 -15.37 -7.49 -1.88
N GLU A 118 -14.32 -8.12 -1.39
CA GLU A 118 -14.33 -8.76 -0.07
C GLU A 118 -14.56 -7.75 1.06
N ILE A 119 -13.94 -6.56 1.02
CA ILE A 119 -14.18 -5.51 1.99
C ILE A 119 -15.66 -5.09 1.99
N LYS A 120 -16.32 -5.02 0.83
CA LYS A 120 -17.73 -4.64 0.70
C LYS A 120 -18.67 -5.70 1.24
N THR A 121 -18.45 -6.97 0.93
CA THR A 121 -19.47 -8.01 1.06
C THR A 121 -19.20 -9.01 2.19
N ASN A 122 -17.95 -9.18 2.64
CA ASN A 122 -17.59 -10.20 3.63
C ASN A 122 -17.73 -9.67 5.07
N LYS A 123 -18.05 -10.56 6.01
CA LYS A 123 -18.16 -10.22 7.43
C LYS A 123 -16.81 -10.10 8.14
N LYS A 124 -15.74 -10.72 7.61
CA LYS A 124 -14.38 -10.61 8.17
C LYS A 124 -13.86 -9.18 8.09
N GLU A 125 -12.84 -8.85 8.88
CA GLU A 125 -12.34 -7.49 9.03
C GLU A 125 -10.98 -7.26 8.35
N ILE A 126 -10.23 -8.34 8.05
CA ILE A 126 -8.89 -8.30 7.46
C ILE A 126 -8.87 -9.19 6.22
N PHE A 127 -8.38 -8.67 5.10
CA PHE A 127 -8.39 -9.32 3.79
C PHE A 127 -6.98 -9.43 3.26
N VAL A 128 -6.50 -10.68 3.11
CA VAL A 128 -5.08 -10.95 2.86
C VAL A 128 -4.92 -11.84 1.63
N PRO A 129 -4.19 -11.39 0.58
CA PRO A 129 -3.87 -12.25 -0.52
C PRO A 129 -2.86 -13.31 -0.11
N ILE A 130 -3.12 -14.56 -0.54
CA ILE A 130 -2.21 -15.68 -0.31
C ILE A 130 -1.93 -16.45 -1.60
N LYS A 131 -0.71 -17.00 -1.67
CA LYS A 131 -0.30 -18.01 -2.66
C LYS A 131 0.64 -19.00 -1.99
N ASN A 132 0.38 -20.30 -2.17
CA ASN A 132 1.15 -21.39 -1.55
C ASN A 132 1.35 -21.16 -0.03
N ASN A 133 0.25 -20.85 0.67
CA ASN A 133 0.19 -20.56 2.11
C ASN A 133 1.06 -19.37 2.57
N LYS A 134 1.68 -18.63 1.65
CA LYS A 134 2.43 -17.40 1.98
C LYS A 134 1.55 -16.17 1.83
N ILE A 135 1.59 -15.31 2.85
CA ILE A 135 0.85 -14.05 2.92
C ILE A 135 1.58 -12.98 2.10
N GLY A 136 0.85 -12.33 1.19
CA GLY A 136 1.36 -11.22 0.36
C GLY A 136 0.74 -9.86 0.68
N ASN A 137 1.07 -8.88 -0.15
CA ASN A 137 0.48 -7.53 -0.20
C ASN A 137 -0.34 -7.38 -1.50
N PRO A 138 -1.26 -6.40 -1.57
CA PRO A 138 -1.70 -5.45 -0.53
C PRO A 138 -2.66 -6.07 0.49
N ILE A 139 -2.85 -5.39 1.63
CA ILE A 139 -3.73 -5.88 2.70
C ILE A 139 -4.94 -4.96 2.83
N GLY A 140 -6.13 -5.55 2.81
CA GLY A 140 -7.39 -4.85 3.00
C GLY A 140 -7.89 -4.93 4.45
N PHE A 141 -8.62 -3.89 4.88
CA PHE A 141 -9.19 -3.78 6.22
C PHE A 141 -10.57 -3.15 6.17
N LYS A 142 -11.48 -3.62 7.04
CA LYS A 142 -12.69 -2.86 7.41
C LYS A 142 -12.30 -1.63 8.22
N LEU A 143 -13.19 -0.64 8.23
CA LEU A 143 -12.98 0.59 9.01
C LEU A 143 -12.78 0.33 10.50
N SER A 144 -13.43 -0.68 11.08
CA SER A 144 -13.29 -1.12 12.47
C SER A 144 -11.84 -1.36 12.92
N MET A 145 -10.97 -1.74 11.98
CA MET A 145 -9.56 -2.03 12.28
C MET A 145 -8.67 -0.78 12.45
N ILE A 146 -9.19 0.42 12.19
CA ILE A 146 -8.41 1.67 12.23
C ILE A 146 -7.74 1.88 13.59
N ASN A 147 -8.47 1.65 14.69
CA ASN A 147 -7.94 1.89 16.04
C ASN A 147 -6.80 0.93 16.40
N GLN A 148 -6.84 -0.31 15.95
CA GLN A 148 -5.74 -1.25 16.16
C GLN A 148 -4.50 -0.85 15.32
N LEU A 149 -4.69 -0.41 14.08
CA LEU A 149 -3.59 0.08 13.24
C LEU A 149 -2.98 1.38 13.76
N LYS A 150 -3.74 2.25 14.41
CA LYS A 150 -3.20 3.45 15.08
C LYS A 150 -2.29 3.12 16.27
N LYS A 151 -2.39 1.93 16.88
CA LYS A 151 -1.56 1.51 18.02
C LYS A 151 -0.21 0.89 17.62
N ILE A 152 0.02 0.55 16.33
CA ILE A 152 1.33 0.01 15.89
C ILE A 152 2.43 1.07 16.01
N SER A 153 3.70 0.65 16.20
CA SER A 153 4.85 1.55 16.35
C SER A 153 6.09 1.02 15.63
N GLY A 154 7.04 1.90 15.35
CA GLY A 154 8.31 1.58 14.73
C GLY A 154 8.14 0.93 13.35
N ASN A 155 8.91 -0.11 13.08
CA ASN A 155 8.88 -0.84 11.81
C ASN A 155 7.77 -1.91 11.72
N ARG A 156 6.79 -1.88 12.63
CA ARG A 156 5.64 -2.78 12.56
C ARG A 156 4.66 -2.28 11.51
N GLY A 157 4.55 -3.05 10.43
CA GLY A 157 3.59 -2.78 9.34
C GLY A 157 2.24 -3.49 9.55
N ALA A 158 1.40 -3.43 8.53
CA ALA A 158 0.07 -4.07 8.52
C ALA A 158 0.11 -5.58 8.83
N LYS A 159 1.18 -6.29 8.44
CA LYS A 159 1.37 -7.73 8.75
C LYS A 159 1.42 -8.03 10.26
N PHE A 160 1.79 -7.07 11.10
CA PHE A 160 1.77 -7.25 12.55
C PHE A 160 0.34 -7.44 13.09
N ILE A 161 -0.62 -6.73 12.53
CA ILE A 161 -2.04 -6.86 12.89
C ILE A 161 -2.60 -8.23 12.52
N ILE A 162 -2.17 -8.80 11.38
CA ILE A 162 -2.59 -10.13 10.93
C ILE A 162 -2.26 -11.20 11.99
N LYS A 163 -1.06 -11.20 12.53
CA LYS A 163 -0.61 -12.20 13.53
C LYS A 163 -1.49 -12.22 14.78
N ARG A 164 -2.06 -11.07 15.18
CA ARG A 164 -2.87 -10.88 16.40
C ARG A 164 -4.36 -11.07 16.21
N ASN A 165 -4.83 -11.20 14.96
CA ASN A 165 -6.26 -11.22 14.63
C ASN A 165 -6.61 -12.37 13.69
N LYS A 166 -6.08 -13.58 13.92
CA LYS A 166 -6.24 -14.73 13.02
C LYS A 166 -7.71 -15.06 12.71
N SER A 167 -8.61 -14.98 13.71
CA SER A 167 -10.05 -15.26 13.54
C SER A 167 -10.77 -14.25 12.65
N LYS A 168 -10.22 -13.04 12.47
CA LYS A 168 -10.80 -11.95 11.69
C LYS A 168 -10.36 -11.93 10.22
N ILE A 169 -9.55 -12.90 9.80
CA ILE A 169 -8.93 -12.90 8.48
C ILE A 169 -9.78 -13.65 7.45
N LYS A 170 -9.94 -13.05 6.28
CA LYS A 170 -10.31 -13.70 5.02
C LYS A 170 -9.09 -13.80 4.13
N TYR A 171 -8.67 -15.01 3.81
CA TYR A 171 -7.60 -15.26 2.85
C TYR A 171 -8.16 -15.24 1.42
N ILE A 172 -7.48 -14.51 0.53
CA ILE A 172 -7.84 -14.37 -0.88
C ILE A 172 -6.79 -15.11 -1.72
N ARG A 173 -7.12 -16.28 -2.20
CA ARG A 173 -6.21 -17.09 -3.03
C ARG A 173 -5.95 -16.40 -4.37
N THR A 174 -4.68 -16.33 -4.79
CA THR A 174 -4.26 -15.77 -6.08
C THR A 174 -3.11 -16.58 -6.70
N LYS A 175 -3.08 -16.62 -8.04
CA LYS A 175 -1.96 -17.23 -8.80
C LYS A 175 -0.82 -16.22 -8.98
N SER A 176 -1.05 -14.91 -8.77
CA SER A 176 -0.07 -13.85 -9.02
C SER A 176 1.10 -13.89 -8.04
N LEU A 177 2.33 -13.87 -8.53
CA LEU A 177 3.55 -13.65 -7.74
C LEU A 177 3.76 -12.16 -7.39
N GLY A 178 3.03 -11.25 -8.06
CA GLY A 178 3.14 -9.81 -7.82
C GLY A 178 2.82 -9.39 -6.39
N ILE A 179 2.11 -10.23 -5.62
CA ILE A 179 1.82 -9.99 -4.20
C ILE A 179 3.04 -10.08 -3.28
N PHE A 180 4.18 -10.58 -3.79
CA PHE A 180 5.44 -10.75 -3.03
C PHE A 180 6.58 -9.88 -3.57
N LYS A 181 6.47 -9.39 -4.82
CA LYS A 181 7.61 -8.77 -5.51
C LYS A 181 7.65 -7.27 -5.23
N ASP A 182 8.51 -6.87 -4.34
CA ASP A 182 8.99 -5.51 -4.14
C ASP A 182 10.32 -5.30 -4.89
N ILE A 183 10.67 -4.06 -5.15
CA ILE A 183 11.91 -3.64 -5.79
C ILE A 183 12.77 -2.99 -4.71
N ASP A 184 13.88 -3.63 -4.34
CA ASP A 184 14.71 -3.20 -3.22
C ASP A 184 16.18 -2.92 -3.60
N LEU A 185 16.68 -3.57 -4.65
CA LEU A 185 18.08 -3.51 -5.07
C LEU A 185 18.19 -3.05 -6.53
N ASN A 186 19.37 -2.55 -6.93
CA ASN A 186 19.60 -2.14 -8.32
C ASN A 186 19.35 -3.28 -9.33
N LYS A 187 19.72 -4.52 -8.99
CA LYS A 187 19.46 -5.69 -9.83
C LYS A 187 17.97 -5.93 -10.13
N ASP A 188 17.09 -5.50 -9.24
CA ASP A 188 15.63 -5.68 -9.41
C ASP A 188 15.05 -4.78 -10.51
N PHE A 189 15.77 -3.70 -10.90
CA PHE A 189 15.37 -2.81 -11.98
C PHE A 189 15.63 -3.41 -13.37
N ASN A 190 16.52 -4.38 -13.46
CA ASN A 190 16.92 -5.04 -14.72
C ASN A 190 16.13 -6.34 -14.98
N SER A 191 15.14 -6.68 -14.11
CA SER A 191 14.38 -7.94 -14.17
C SER A 191 12.93 -7.78 -14.73
#